data_59109681a617f8d3bd81d78c3dc62bcb
#
_entry.id   59109681a617f8d3bd81d78c3dc62bcb
#
_cell.length_a   1.000
_cell.length_b   1.000
_cell.length_c   1.000
_cell.angle_alpha   90.00
_cell.angle_beta   90.00
_cell.angle_gamma   90.00
#
_symmetry.space_group_name_H-M   'P 1'
#
loop_
_entity.id
_entity.type
_entity.pdbx_description
1 polymer ?
#
loop_
_entity_poly.entity_id
_entity_poly.type
_entity_poly.pdbx_seq_one_letter_code
_entity_poly.pdbx_strand_id
1 'polypeptide(L)'
;MAEPNLPSRVVANVVHAHYGWYIVGMGTALQLTTNFVSQAFAILVVGMRDNFGWSLTAIVLAYSFRSIVGALLAPYAGIMGDRYGAKRVMLVGAAFFAGGLVLLSTITQIWQLFIYYSIVLGIAQAMFRVNIPTTVAAWFKKKLGVAVGIQQSAGGMGASVLAPGLTILLTQTDWQTAFMLIGTIGGALVFALLAFFHGEPADHGMRPYGTDENDKTPVEAFTSAVSKVRSQVFLKHARQTRAFWFLPLVHHLGCVGHSIVMVHGVFYATTKGVSLEAAAFIISIYSFSSVASRLMVPILADRLGAKGVMACFYFIQGAAVLMLFWTTEPWQFYIFAVVFGVGFGGEMSAFLVVNRQYFGMGPVRTVFGVQSMASGLGMALGGLVGSVIYDVFGSYNLAWIVSLVGSLGGMMAIFAMESTKQVLIPDWEQSLPQEAQTPAPAD
;
A
#
# COMPACT_ATOMS: atom_id res chain seq x y z
N MET A 1 -34.83 35.34 -2.38
CA MET A 1 -34.48 33.92 -2.49
C MET A 1 -33.52 33.62 -1.34
N ALA A 2 -33.91 32.76 -0.41
CA ALA A 2 -33.08 32.40 0.74
C ALA A 2 -31.87 31.57 0.25
N GLU A 3 -30.67 31.91 0.64
CA GLU A 3 -29.48 31.09 0.36
C GLU A 3 -29.64 29.70 1.01
N PRO A 4 -29.39 28.61 0.29
CA PRO A 4 -29.49 27.26 0.85
C PRO A 4 -28.49 27.10 1.98
N ASN A 5 -28.93 26.53 3.11
CA ASN A 5 -28.11 26.27 4.30
C ASN A 5 -26.87 25.40 3.97
N LEU A 6 -25.75 25.64 4.66
CA LEU A 6 -24.49 24.91 4.48
C LEU A 6 -24.64 23.37 4.35
N PRO A 7 -25.48 22.67 5.12
CA PRO A 7 -25.72 21.25 4.96
C PRO A 7 -26.30 20.85 3.62
N SER A 8 -27.26 21.63 3.08
CA SER A 8 -27.87 21.36 1.77
C SER A 8 -26.93 21.59 0.59
N ARG A 9 -26.01 22.56 0.69
CA ARG A 9 -24.95 22.76 -0.33
C ARG A 9 -23.94 21.62 -0.33
N VAL A 10 -23.56 21.11 0.86
CA VAL A 10 -22.63 19.97 0.97
C VAL A 10 -23.27 18.71 0.40
N VAL A 11 -24.52 18.40 0.74
CA VAL A 11 -25.23 17.23 0.21
C VAL A 11 -25.41 17.34 -1.31
N ALA A 12 -25.80 18.51 -1.84
CA ALA A 12 -25.95 18.71 -3.28
C ALA A 12 -24.60 18.54 -4.02
N ASN A 13 -23.50 19.05 -3.48
CA ASN A 13 -22.17 18.89 -4.05
C ASN A 13 -21.67 17.43 -4.00
N VAL A 14 -22.05 16.65 -3.00
CA VAL A 14 -21.74 15.23 -2.93
C VAL A 14 -22.51 14.46 -3.99
N VAL A 15 -23.80 14.70 -4.16
CA VAL A 15 -24.64 14.01 -5.14
C VAL A 15 -24.21 14.26 -6.59
N HIS A 16 -23.59 15.42 -6.88
CA HIS A 16 -23.07 15.77 -8.21
C HIS A 16 -21.55 15.55 -8.36
N ALA A 17 -20.89 14.93 -7.37
CA ALA A 17 -19.47 14.63 -7.46
C ALA A 17 -19.17 13.61 -8.56
N HIS A 18 -18.09 13.82 -9.32
CA HIS A 18 -17.62 12.83 -10.29
C HIS A 18 -17.37 11.48 -9.61
N TYR A 19 -17.82 10.38 -10.24
CA TYR A 19 -17.77 9.04 -9.65
C TYR A 19 -16.38 8.61 -9.15
N GLY A 20 -15.32 9.14 -9.72
CA GLY A 20 -13.95 8.96 -9.23
C GLY A 20 -13.76 9.24 -7.74
N TRP A 21 -14.48 10.22 -7.16
CA TRP A 21 -14.39 10.51 -5.72
C TRP A 21 -15.07 9.44 -4.85
N TYR A 22 -16.12 8.79 -5.36
CA TYR A 22 -16.69 7.61 -4.69
C TYR A 22 -15.70 6.44 -4.73
N ILE A 23 -14.97 6.26 -5.86
CA ILE A 23 -13.89 5.27 -5.97
C ILE A 23 -12.78 5.53 -4.94
N VAL A 24 -12.41 6.79 -4.69
CA VAL A 24 -11.44 7.15 -3.62
C VAL A 24 -11.98 6.72 -2.25
N GLY A 25 -13.23 7.07 -1.93
CA GLY A 25 -13.86 6.69 -0.66
C GLY A 25 -13.92 5.18 -0.46
N MET A 26 -14.41 4.46 -1.47
CA MET A 26 -14.50 2.99 -1.44
C MET A 26 -13.11 2.32 -1.40
N GLY A 27 -12.14 2.83 -2.18
CA GLY A 27 -10.76 2.34 -2.15
C GLY A 27 -10.09 2.54 -0.77
N THR A 28 -10.37 3.67 -0.12
CA THR A 28 -9.93 3.95 1.25
C THR A 28 -10.56 2.97 2.24
N ALA A 29 -11.86 2.74 2.15
CA ALA A 29 -12.58 1.79 3.01
C ALA A 29 -12.11 0.34 2.79
N LEU A 30 -11.94 -0.08 1.52
CA LEU A 30 -11.36 -1.39 1.17
C LEU A 30 -9.97 -1.57 1.77
N GLN A 31 -9.11 -0.56 1.67
CA GLN A 31 -7.76 -0.64 2.23
C GLN A 31 -7.79 -0.70 3.77
N LEU A 32 -8.64 0.07 4.44
CA LEU A 32 -8.82 -0.01 5.89
C LEU A 32 -9.28 -1.41 6.29
N THR A 33 -10.32 -1.94 5.65
CA THR A 33 -10.89 -3.26 5.97
C THR A 33 -9.87 -4.38 5.73
N THR A 34 -9.14 -4.36 4.62
CA THR A 34 -8.18 -5.42 4.29
C THR A 34 -6.90 -5.36 5.11
N ASN A 35 -6.46 -4.16 5.53
CA ASN A 35 -5.32 -3.99 6.43
C ASN A 35 -5.61 -4.43 7.86
N PHE A 36 -6.88 -4.53 8.25
CA PHE A 36 -7.31 -5.00 9.58
C PHE A 36 -6.68 -6.35 9.95
N VAL A 37 -6.55 -7.27 8.99
CA VAL A 37 -5.93 -8.59 9.21
C VAL A 37 -4.52 -8.49 9.79
N SER A 38 -3.74 -7.51 9.34
CA SER A 38 -2.37 -7.31 9.83
C SER A 38 -2.35 -6.82 11.28
N GLN A 39 -3.30 -5.96 11.62
CA GLN A 39 -3.42 -5.41 12.99
C GLN A 39 -4.02 -6.45 13.95
N ALA A 40 -5.04 -7.17 13.49
CA ALA A 40 -5.67 -8.25 14.24
C ALA A 40 -4.66 -9.32 14.65
N PHE A 41 -3.73 -9.68 13.77
CA PHE A 41 -2.76 -10.72 14.04
C PHE A 41 -1.89 -10.43 15.29
N ALA A 42 -1.43 -9.21 15.46
CA ALA A 42 -0.58 -8.84 16.59
C ALA A 42 -1.29 -9.06 17.95
N ILE A 43 -2.60 -8.82 18.00
CA ILE A 43 -3.41 -9.00 19.22
C ILE A 43 -3.76 -10.49 19.42
N LEU A 44 -4.01 -11.21 18.33
CA LEU A 44 -4.42 -12.61 18.37
C LEU A 44 -3.27 -13.58 18.63
N VAL A 45 -2.01 -13.17 18.44
CA VAL A 45 -0.81 -13.96 18.76
C VAL A 45 -0.85 -14.45 20.21
N VAL A 46 -1.29 -13.60 21.14
CA VAL A 46 -1.36 -13.94 22.57
C VAL A 46 -2.38 -15.07 22.79
N GLY A 47 -3.60 -14.91 22.26
CA GLY A 47 -4.64 -15.95 22.40
C GLY A 47 -4.25 -17.30 21.77
N MET A 48 -3.57 -17.30 20.63
CA MET A 48 -3.08 -18.54 20.01
C MET A 48 -1.99 -19.20 20.82
N ARG A 49 -1.06 -18.43 21.38
CA ARG A 49 0.00 -18.95 22.24
C ARG A 49 -0.56 -19.63 23.49
N ASP A 50 -1.52 -18.97 24.13
CA ASP A 50 -2.11 -19.45 25.39
C ASP A 50 -2.97 -20.71 25.17
N ASN A 51 -3.68 -20.78 24.02
CA ASN A 51 -4.55 -21.93 23.74
C ASN A 51 -3.82 -23.15 23.19
N PHE A 52 -2.76 -22.96 22.40
CA PHE A 52 -2.08 -24.08 21.72
C PHE A 52 -0.66 -24.35 22.21
N GLY A 53 -0.09 -23.51 23.06
CA GLY A 53 1.29 -23.63 23.53
C GLY A 53 2.34 -23.50 22.41
N TRP A 54 1.96 -22.93 21.24
CA TRP A 54 2.89 -22.77 20.12
C TRP A 54 3.95 -21.73 20.45
N SER A 55 5.17 -21.95 19.95
CA SER A 55 6.23 -20.97 20.13
C SER A 55 5.89 -19.63 19.44
N LEU A 56 6.19 -18.54 20.11
CA LEU A 56 6.00 -17.19 19.54
C LEU A 56 6.70 -17.05 18.17
N THR A 57 7.90 -17.63 18.05
CA THR A 57 8.67 -17.64 16.82
C THR A 57 7.90 -18.27 15.66
N ALA A 58 7.26 -19.43 15.88
CA ALA A 58 6.50 -20.12 14.84
C ALA A 58 5.28 -19.28 14.37
N ILE A 59 4.59 -18.64 15.32
CA ILE A 59 3.43 -17.78 15.01
C ILE A 59 3.88 -16.53 14.22
N VAL A 60 4.95 -15.86 14.66
CA VAL A 60 5.49 -14.66 13.98
C VAL A 60 6.06 -15.03 12.60
N LEU A 61 6.63 -16.23 12.44
CA LEU A 61 7.10 -16.72 11.14
C LEU A 61 5.95 -16.82 10.13
N ALA A 62 4.75 -17.23 10.55
CA ALA A 62 3.58 -17.25 9.66
C ALA A 62 3.20 -15.84 9.19
N TYR A 63 3.32 -14.80 10.03
CA TYR A 63 3.12 -13.40 9.65
C TYR A 63 4.12 -12.95 8.57
N SER A 64 5.41 -13.25 8.78
CA SER A 64 6.47 -12.91 7.84
C SER A 64 6.28 -13.64 6.51
N PHE A 65 5.89 -14.92 6.56
CA PHE A 65 5.65 -15.73 5.38
C PHE A 65 4.47 -15.20 4.55
N ARG A 66 3.39 -14.72 5.18
CA ARG A 66 2.28 -14.04 4.49
C ARG A 66 2.77 -12.82 3.70
N SER A 67 3.62 -12.02 4.31
CA SER A 67 4.15 -10.82 3.67
C SER A 67 5.02 -11.15 2.46
N ILE A 68 5.82 -12.22 2.54
CA ILE A 68 6.63 -12.73 1.42
C ILE A 68 5.73 -13.26 0.30
N VAL A 69 4.73 -14.09 0.62
CA VAL A 69 3.77 -14.60 -0.37
C VAL A 69 3.04 -13.46 -1.07
N GLY A 70 2.53 -12.49 -0.30
CA GLY A 70 1.89 -11.30 -0.86
C GLY A 70 2.80 -10.48 -1.76
N ALA A 71 4.09 -10.34 -1.39
CA ALA A 71 5.08 -9.66 -2.20
C ALA A 71 5.36 -10.40 -3.53
N LEU A 72 5.67 -11.69 -3.47
CA LEU A 72 5.99 -12.49 -4.65
C LEU A 72 4.82 -12.58 -5.64
N LEU A 73 3.59 -12.56 -5.15
CA LEU A 73 2.39 -12.60 -5.99
C LEU A 73 1.92 -11.24 -6.51
N ALA A 74 2.49 -10.13 -6.03
CA ALA A 74 2.07 -8.78 -6.44
C ALA A 74 2.22 -8.52 -7.96
N PRO A 75 3.30 -8.94 -8.67
CA PRO A 75 3.38 -8.80 -10.13
C PRO A 75 2.28 -9.58 -10.85
N TYR A 76 1.96 -10.79 -10.39
CA TYR A 76 0.88 -11.60 -10.97
C TYR A 76 -0.49 -10.96 -10.74
N ALA A 77 -0.74 -10.39 -9.57
CA ALA A 77 -1.96 -9.63 -9.31
C ALA A 77 -2.07 -8.40 -10.23
N GLY A 78 -0.96 -7.75 -10.56
CA GLY A 78 -0.89 -6.67 -11.53
C GLY A 78 -1.21 -7.15 -12.96
N ILE A 79 -0.58 -8.24 -13.41
CA ILE A 79 -0.83 -8.86 -14.73
C ILE A 79 -2.32 -9.26 -14.86
N MET A 80 -2.88 -9.87 -13.82
CA MET A 80 -4.29 -10.26 -13.82
C MET A 80 -5.20 -9.02 -13.85
N GLY A 81 -4.84 -7.96 -13.11
CA GLY A 81 -5.56 -6.69 -13.09
C GLY A 81 -5.56 -5.98 -14.43
N ASP A 82 -4.41 -5.94 -15.12
CA ASP A 82 -4.29 -5.36 -16.47
C ASP A 82 -5.01 -6.20 -17.54
N ARG A 83 -5.11 -7.53 -17.36
CA ARG A 83 -5.72 -8.45 -18.34
C ARG A 83 -7.21 -8.62 -18.15
N TYR A 84 -7.67 -8.82 -16.92
CA TYR A 84 -9.05 -9.22 -16.61
C TYR A 84 -9.86 -8.10 -15.94
N GLY A 85 -9.21 -6.97 -15.66
CA GLY A 85 -9.76 -5.85 -14.90
C GLY A 85 -9.62 -6.00 -13.38
N ALA A 86 -9.35 -4.89 -12.72
CA ALA A 86 -9.07 -4.86 -11.28
C ALA A 86 -10.22 -5.41 -10.42
N LYS A 87 -11.49 -5.08 -10.76
CA LYS A 87 -12.67 -5.52 -10.00
C LYS A 87 -12.76 -7.04 -9.89
N ARG A 88 -12.56 -7.77 -11.00
CA ARG A 88 -12.62 -9.24 -11.01
C ARG A 88 -11.52 -9.86 -10.14
N VAL A 89 -10.32 -9.32 -10.23
CA VAL A 89 -9.18 -9.77 -9.41
C VAL A 89 -9.46 -9.53 -7.93
N MET A 90 -9.99 -8.37 -7.56
CA MET A 90 -10.32 -8.05 -6.18
C MET A 90 -11.50 -8.87 -5.64
N LEU A 91 -12.48 -9.26 -6.48
CA LEU A 91 -13.56 -10.18 -6.07
C LEU A 91 -13.00 -11.57 -5.70
N VAL A 92 -12.04 -12.08 -6.48
CA VAL A 92 -11.32 -13.31 -6.11
C VAL A 92 -10.53 -13.09 -4.81
N GLY A 93 -9.84 -11.95 -4.69
CA GLY A 93 -9.16 -11.55 -3.44
C GLY A 93 -10.10 -11.50 -2.24
N ALA A 94 -11.34 -11.02 -2.41
CA ALA A 94 -12.36 -10.97 -1.37
C ALA A 94 -12.79 -12.37 -0.90
N ALA A 95 -12.90 -13.33 -1.81
CA ALA A 95 -13.19 -14.72 -1.47
C ALA A 95 -12.04 -15.35 -0.65
N PHE A 96 -10.78 -15.11 -1.06
CA PHE A 96 -9.61 -15.53 -0.28
C PHE A 96 -9.53 -14.82 1.08
N PHE A 97 -9.88 -13.55 1.16
CA PHE A 97 -9.90 -12.77 2.39
C PHE A 97 -10.94 -13.31 3.37
N ALA A 98 -12.20 -13.40 2.95
CA ALA A 98 -13.28 -13.88 3.80
C ALA A 98 -13.07 -15.34 4.19
N GLY A 99 -12.80 -16.21 3.21
CA GLY A 99 -12.57 -17.64 3.43
C GLY A 99 -11.36 -17.90 4.31
N GLY A 100 -10.25 -17.19 4.09
CA GLY A 100 -9.03 -17.34 4.91
C GLY A 100 -9.25 -16.96 6.37
N LEU A 101 -10.01 -15.89 6.65
CA LEU A 101 -10.35 -15.48 8.01
C LEU A 101 -11.31 -16.47 8.69
N VAL A 102 -12.32 -16.96 7.98
CA VAL A 102 -13.23 -18.00 8.50
C VAL A 102 -12.46 -19.31 8.77
N LEU A 103 -11.57 -19.72 7.85
CA LEU A 103 -10.73 -20.89 8.06
C LEU A 103 -9.79 -20.73 9.27
N LEU A 104 -9.29 -19.51 9.53
CA LEU A 104 -8.47 -19.24 10.71
C LEU A 104 -9.24 -19.49 12.03
N SER A 105 -10.55 -19.28 12.07
CA SER A 105 -11.36 -19.56 13.25
C SER A 105 -11.41 -21.07 13.63
N THR A 106 -11.06 -21.94 12.69
CA THR A 106 -11.13 -23.40 12.84
C THR A 106 -9.77 -24.07 13.05
N ILE A 107 -8.68 -23.31 13.18
CA ILE A 107 -7.34 -23.90 13.30
C ILE A 107 -7.17 -24.67 14.62
N THR A 108 -6.50 -25.81 14.49
CA THR A 108 -6.12 -26.68 15.61
C THR A 108 -4.64 -27.08 15.55
N GLN A 109 -4.01 -26.91 14.36
CA GLN A 109 -2.63 -27.30 14.09
C GLN A 109 -1.85 -26.14 13.50
N ILE A 110 -0.56 -26.05 13.85
CA ILE A 110 0.32 -24.93 13.40
C ILE A 110 0.44 -24.83 11.87
N TRP A 111 0.46 -25.95 11.14
CA TRP A 111 0.54 -25.95 9.68
C TRP A 111 -0.67 -25.29 9.01
N GLN A 112 -1.87 -25.37 9.65
CA GLN A 112 -3.08 -24.69 9.18
C GLN A 112 -2.92 -23.17 9.23
N LEU A 113 -2.22 -22.64 10.27
CA LEU A 113 -1.88 -21.22 10.34
C LEU A 113 -1.04 -20.80 9.12
N PHE A 114 -0.03 -21.59 8.74
CA PHE A 114 0.78 -21.28 7.54
C PHE A 114 -0.05 -21.32 6.26
N ILE A 115 -0.97 -22.26 6.09
CA ILE A 115 -1.82 -22.31 4.90
C ILE A 115 -2.84 -21.16 4.91
N TYR A 116 -3.64 -21.03 5.97
CA TYR A 116 -4.78 -20.11 5.97
C TYR A 116 -4.32 -18.66 6.11
N TYR A 117 -3.41 -18.37 7.02
CA TYR A 117 -2.92 -17.02 7.24
C TYR A 117 -1.85 -16.63 6.21
N SER A 118 -0.85 -17.48 5.96
CA SER A 118 0.27 -17.06 5.13
C SER A 118 -0.03 -17.19 3.64
N ILE A 119 -0.58 -18.31 3.18
CA ILE A 119 -0.83 -18.51 1.74
C ILE A 119 -2.15 -17.87 1.33
N VAL A 120 -3.27 -18.26 1.94
CA VAL A 120 -4.61 -17.81 1.52
C VAL A 120 -4.76 -16.29 1.68
N LEU A 121 -4.44 -15.74 2.86
CA LEU A 121 -4.50 -14.30 3.08
C LEU A 121 -3.35 -13.53 2.40
N GLY A 122 -2.21 -14.18 2.12
CA GLY A 122 -1.13 -13.63 1.30
C GLY A 122 -1.56 -13.40 -0.14
N ILE A 123 -2.31 -14.34 -0.74
CA ILE A 123 -2.93 -14.19 -2.07
C ILE A 123 -3.90 -13.00 -2.06
N ALA A 124 -4.81 -12.94 -1.07
CA ALA A 124 -5.75 -11.81 -0.93
C ALA A 124 -5.00 -10.48 -0.83
N GLN A 125 -3.95 -10.41 -0.01
CA GLN A 125 -3.12 -9.21 0.15
C GLN A 125 -2.51 -8.74 -1.17
N ALA A 126 -1.96 -9.64 -1.98
CA ALA A 126 -1.39 -9.29 -3.30
C ALA A 126 -2.44 -8.66 -4.22
N MET A 127 -3.64 -9.25 -4.26
CA MET A 127 -4.74 -8.80 -5.12
C MET A 127 -5.23 -7.40 -4.75
N PHE A 128 -5.35 -7.08 -3.46
CA PHE A 128 -5.79 -5.78 -3.00
C PHE A 128 -4.68 -4.72 -3.07
N ARG A 129 -3.46 -5.06 -2.63
CA ARG A 129 -2.34 -4.12 -2.53
C ARG A 129 -1.98 -3.45 -3.85
N VAL A 130 -2.13 -4.16 -4.97
CA VAL A 130 -1.85 -3.63 -6.31
C VAL A 130 -3.08 -2.96 -6.90
N ASN A 131 -4.24 -3.61 -6.84
CA ASN A 131 -5.41 -3.20 -7.62
C ASN A 131 -6.18 -2.03 -7.01
N ILE A 132 -6.25 -1.88 -5.67
CA ILE A 132 -6.95 -0.74 -5.05
C ILE A 132 -6.30 0.59 -5.47
N PRO A 133 -5.00 0.84 -5.18
CA PRO A 133 -4.39 2.14 -5.45
C PRO A 133 -4.26 2.45 -6.93
N THR A 134 -3.98 1.45 -7.77
CA THR A 134 -3.88 1.66 -9.22
C THR A 134 -5.24 1.95 -9.87
N THR A 135 -6.32 1.38 -9.33
CA THR A 135 -7.68 1.72 -9.77
C THR A 135 -8.03 3.16 -9.40
N VAL A 136 -7.77 3.57 -8.14
CA VAL A 136 -7.97 4.98 -7.77
C VAL A 136 -7.20 5.90 -8.71
N ALA A 137 -5.95 5.57 -9.04
CA ALA A 137 -5.16 6.38 -9.97
C ALA A 137 -5.74 6.41 -11.38
N ALA A 138 -6.35 5.34 -11.88
CA ALA A 138 -6.94 5.27 -13.23
C ALA A 138 -8.14 6.24 -13.40
N TRP A 139 -8.86 6.55 -12.33
CA TRP A 139 -10.02 7.45 -12.34
C TRP A 139 -9.68 8.94 -12.39
N PHE A 140 -8.38 9.32 -12.30
CA PHE A 140 -7.97 10.73 -12.21
C PHE A 140 -6.91 11.09 -13.26
N LYS A 141 -7.23 12.05 -14.12
CA LYS A 141 -6.30 12.75 -15.02
C LYS A 141 -5.78 14.04 -14.37
N LYS A 142 -6.65 14.76 -13.64
CA LYS A 142 -6.31 15.92 -12.80
C LYS A 142 -6.56 15.60 -11.33
N LYS A 143 -5.85 16.25 -10.41
CA LYS A 143 -5.93 16.06 -8.95
C LYS A 143 -5.58 14.63 -8.49
N LEU A 144 -4.75 13.91 -9.26
CA LEU A 144 -4.29 12.56 -8.92
C LEU A 144 -3.65 12.52 -7.52
N GLY A 145 -2.79 13.49 -7.21
CA GLY A 145 -2.13 13.57 -5.91
C GLY A 145 -3.10 13.65 -4.73
N VAL A 146 -4.23 14.37 -4.89
CA VAL A 146 -5.28 14.45 -3.86
C VAL A 146 -5.96 13.08 -3.67
N ALA A 147 -6.35 12.44 -4.78
CA ALA A 147 -7.02 11.14 -4.75
C ALA A 147 -6.15 10.04 -4.11
N VAL A 148 -4.89 9.97 -4.54
CA VAL A 148 -3.89 9.04 -4.01
C VAL A 148 -3.57 9.37 -2.55
N GLY A 149 -3.44 10.64 -2.18
CA GLY A 149 -3.15 11.07 -0.82
C GLY A 149 -4.24 10.63 0.17
N ILE A 150 -5.51 10.82 -0.18
CA ILE A 150 -6.64 10.35 0.64
C ILE A 150 -6.61 8.83 0.78
N GLN A 151 -6.46 8.12 -0.33
CA GLN A 151 -6.45 6.66 -0.33
C GLN A 151 -5.27 6.08 0.46
N GLN A 152 -4.05 6.63 0.32
CA GLN A 152 -2.86 6.15 1.02
C GLN A 152 -2.84 6.51 2.52
N SER A 153 -3.55 7.56 2.94
CA SER A 153 -3.68 7.91 4.36
C SER A 153 -4.36 6.80 5.17
N ALA A 154 -5.23 6.00 4.54
CA ALA A 154 -5.84 4.82 5.16
C ALA A 154 -4.79 3.83 5.71
N GLY A 155 -3.62 3.73 5.07
CA GLY A 155 -2.53 2.86 5.54
C GLY A 155 -1.98 3.22 6.91
N GLY A 156 -1.93 4.52 7.23
CA GLY A 156 -1.51 5.01 8.55
C GLY A 156 -2.63 5.00 9.61
N MET A 157 -3.88 5.15 9.17
CA MET A 157 -5.03 5.20 10.09
C MET A 157 -5.47 3.83 10.62
N GLY A 158 -5.17 2.74 9.89
CA GLY A 158 -5.69 1.42 10.21
C GLY A 158 -5.38 0.95 11.63
N ALA A 159 -4.15 1.14 12.09
CA ALA A 159 -3.75 0.79 13.45
C ALA A 159 -4.49 1.61 14.51
N SER A 160 -4.61 2.92 14.30
CA SER A 160 -5.18 3.85 15.29
C SER A 160 -6.70 3.71 15.42
N VAL A 161 -7.40 3.42 14.31
CA VAL A 161 -8.87 3.37 14.27
C VAL A 161 -9.41 1.97 14.57
N LEU A 162 -8.73 0.94 14.06
CA LEU A 162 -9.27 -0.42 14.13
C LEU A 162 -8.81 -1.20 15.38
N ALA A 163 -7.63 -0.89 15.96
CA ALA A 163 -7.13 -1.59 17.12
C ALA A 163 -8.04 -1.50 18.35
N PRO A 164 -8.61 -0.33 18.72
CA PRO A 164 -9.55 -0.25 19.85
C PRO A 164 -10.80 -1.13 19.65
N GLY A 165 -11.39 -1.10 18.45
CA GLY A 165 -12.56 -1.94 18.12
C GLY A 165 -12.25 -3.43 18.21
N LEU A 166 -11.07 -3.84 17.75
CA LEU A 166 -10.63 -5.22 17.87
C LEU A 166 -10.38 -5.63 19.33
N THR A 167 -9.78 -4.76 20.14
CA THR A 167 -9.57 -5.02 21.57
C THR A 167 -10.91 -5.25 22.26
N ILE A 168 -11.92 -4.40 22.02
CA ILE A 168 -13.27 -4.57 22.57
C ILE A 168 -13.86 -5.92 22.09
N LEU A 169 -13.74 -6.28 20.83
CA LEU A 169 -14.23 -7.56 20.32
C LEU A 169 -13.59 -8.74 21.06
N LEU A 170 -12.28 -8.72 21.26
CA LEU A 170 -11.52 -9.79 21.93
C LEU A 170 -11.74 -9.85 23.46
N THR A 171 -12.18 -8.74 24.10
CA THR A 171 -12.58 -8.77 25.50
C THR A 171 -13.98 -9.35 25.71
N GLN A 172 -14.80 -9.40 24.66
CA GLN A 172 -16.17 -9.91 24.69
C GLN A 172 -16.33 -11.31 24.08
N THR A 173 -15.34 -11.76 23.31
CA THR A 173 -15.39 -13.04 22.58
C THR A 173 -14.04 -13.76 22.62
N ASP A 174 -14.05 -15.06 22.34
CA ASP A 174 -12.82 -15.79 22.06
C ASP A 174 -12.24 -15.40 20.67
N TRP A 175 -10.97 -15.73 20.45
CA TRP A 175 -10.27 -15.39 19.21
C TRP A 175 -10.87 -16.12 17.99
N GLN A 176 -11.43 -17.34 18.15
CA GLN A 176 -12.09 -18.08 17.07
C GLN A 176 -13.33 -17.33 16.60
N THR A 177 -14.20 -16.96 17.53
CA THR A 177 -15.40 -16.16 17.25
C THR A 177 -15.02 -14.80 16.64
N ALA A 178 -13.97 -14.14 17.13
CA ALA A 178 -13.49 -12.89 16.57
C ALA A 178 -13.07 -13.05 15.09
N PHE A 179 -12.29 -14.09 14.73
CA PHE A 179 -11.93 -14.35 13.33
C PHE A 179 -13.12 -14.70 12.46
N MET A 180 -14.07 -15.47 12.98
CA MET A 180 -15.30 -15.82 12.27
C MET A 180 -16.14 -14.57 11.97
N LEU A 181 -16.32 -13.68 12.95
CA LEU A 181 -17.05 -12.42 12.78
C LEU A 181 -16.33 -11.49 11.81
N ILE A 182 -15.02 -11.33 11.92
CA ILE A 182 -14.24 -10.48 11.02
C ILE A 182 -14.27 -11.07 9.59
N GLY A 183 -14.16 -12.38 9.44
CA GLY A 183 -14.22 -13.06 8.15
C GLY A 183 -15.57 -12.93 7.48
N THR A 184 -16.67 -13.11 8.22
CA THR A 184 -18.03 -13.03 7.68
C THR A 184 -18.47 -11.59 7.47
N ILE A 185 -18.42 -10.74 8.50
CA ILE A 185 -18.88 -9.34 8.41
C ILE A 185 -17.92 -8.51 7.58
N GLY A 186 -16.61 -8.61 7.86
CA GLY A 186 -15.59 -7.90 7.07
C GLY A 186 -15.55 -8.38 5.63
N GLY A 187 -15.69 -9.69 5.39
CA GLY A 187 -15.83 -10.25 4.05
C GLY A 187 -17.06 -9.71 3.33
N ALA A 188 -18.23 -9.74 3.96
CA ALA A 188 -19.47 -9.18 3.41
C ALA A 188 -19.33 -7.68 3.09
N LEU A 189 -18.69 -6.91 3.97
CA LEU A 189 -18.39 -5.50 3.73
C LEU A 189 -17.47 -5.31 2.51
N VAL A 190 -16.41 -6.12 2.37
CA VAL A 190 -15.51 -6.07 1.20
C VAL A 190 -16.29 -6.38 -0.09
N PHE A 191 -17.15 -7.41 -0.10
CA PHE A 191 -17.98 -7.72 -1.26
C PHE A 191 -18.98 -6.60 -1.57
N ALA A 192 -19.62 -6.00 -0.56
CA ALA A 192 -20.55 -4.89 -0.71
C ALA A 192 -19.83 -3.65 -1.31
N LEU A 193 -18.63 -3.31 -0.80
CA LEU A 193 -17.84 -2.22 -1.36
C LEU A 193 -17.43 -2.50 -2.82
N LEU A 194 -17.03 -3.74 -3.13
CA LEU A 194 -16.66 -4.15 -4.49
C LEU A 194 -17.86 -4.18 -5.45
N ALA A 195 -19.08 -4.36 -4.99
CA ALA A 195 -20.26 -4.26 -5.84
C ALA A 195 -20.34 -2.90 -6.54
N PHE A 196 -20.04 -1.83 -5.81
CA PHE A 196 -20.04 -0.45 -6.30
C PHE A 196 -18.67 0.05 -6.76
N PHE A 197 -17.59 -0.69 -6.52
CA PHE A 197 -16.24 -0.32 -6.93
C PHE A 197 -16.00 -0.70 -8.40
N HIS A 198 -15.81 0.30 -9.25
CA HIS A 198 -15.57 0.10 -10.69
C HIS A 198 -14.08 0.14 -11.02
N GLY A 199 -13.62 -0.81 -11.82
CA GLY A 199 -12.19 -0.99 -12.14
C GLY A 199 -11.62 0.11 -13.02
N GLU A 200 -12.31 0.42 -14.11
CA GLU A 200 -11.92 1.44 -15.08
C GLU A 200 -13.09 2.38 -15.35
N PRO A 201 -12.84 3.68 -15.59
CA PRO A 201 -13.90 4.61 -16.01
C PRO A 201 -14.62 4.15 -17.29
N ALA A 202 -13.87 3.64 -18.26
CA ALA A 202 -14.38 3.18 -19.54
C ALA A 202 -15.35 1.98 -19.43
N ASP A 203 -15.18 1.10 -18.43
CA ASP A 203 -16.09 -0.02 -18.17
C ASP A 203 -17.54 0.43 -17.90
N HIS A 204 -17.73 1.73 -17.62
CA HIS A 204 -19.03 2.35 -17.30
C HIS A 204 -19.34 3.56 -18.19
N GLY A 205 -18.71 3.64 -19.36
CA GLY A 205 -18.91 4.77 -20.28
C GLY A 205 -18.50 6.13 -19.70
N MET A 206 -17.66 6.14 -18.65
CA MET A 206 -17.21 7.36 -17.98
C MET A 206 -15.77 7.69 -18.35
N ARG A 207 -15.43 8.97 -18.28
CA ARG A 207 -14.05 9.45 -18.47
C ARG A 207 -13.37 9.69 -17.13
N PRO A 208 -12.02 9.62 -17.07
CA PRO A 208 -11.27 10.01 -15.88
C PRO A 208 -11.55 11.47 -15.49
N TYR A 209 -11.58 11.73 -14.18
CA TYR A 209 -11.77 13.10 -13.67
C TYR A 209 -10.74 14.09 -14.24
N GLY A 210 -11.22 15.18 -14.79
CA GLY A 210 -10.37 16.22 -15.38
C GLY A 210 -9.94 15.94 -16.81
N THR A 211 -10.58 15.01 -17.52
CA THR A 211 -10.53 14.94 -18.99
C THR A 211 -11.12 16.20 -19.60
N ASP A 212 -10.58 16.65 -20.72
CA ASP A 212 -11.09 17.82 -21.43
C ASP A 212 -12.52 17.57 -21.93
N GLU A 213 -13.42 18.51 -21.73
CA GLU A 213 -14.82 18.41 -22.19
C GLU A 213 -14.94 18.31 -23.72
N ASN A 214 -13.95 18.84 -24.44
CA ASN A 214 -13.87 18.77 -25.91
C ASN A 214 -13.23 17.48 -26.44
N ASP A 215 -12.73 16.61 -25.55
CA ASP A 215 -12.16 15.33 -25.95
C ASP A 215 -13.27 14.38 -26.44
N LYS A 216 -13.33 14.17 -27.76
CA LYS A 216 -14.34 13.34 -28.44
C LYS A 216 -13.90 11.87 -28.62
N THR A 217 -12.78 11.46 -28.04
CA THR A 217 -12.34 10.05 -28.11
C THR A 217 -13.44 9.12 -27.57
N PRO A 218 -13.78 8.03 -28.25
CA PRO A 218 -14.77 7.08 -27.74
C PRO A 218 -14.39 6.56 -26.35
N VAL A 219 -15.39 6.43 -25.47
CA VAL A 219 -15.21 5.88 -24.12
C VAL A 219 -15.70 4.44 -24.15
N GLU A 220 -14.86 3.56 -24.62
CA GLU A 220 -15.17 2.14 -24.75
C GLU A 220 -14.17 1.29 -23.98
N ALA A 221 -14.66 0.22 -23.36
CA ALA A 221 -13.81 -0.72 -22.64
C ALA A 221 -13.18 -1.71 -23.63
N PHE A 222 -11.92 -2.08 -23.37
CA PHE A 222 -11.25 -3.11 -24.13
C PHE A 222 -11.65 -4.51 -23.64
N THR A 223 -11.78 -5.47 -24.59
CA THR A 223 -11.93 -6.88 -24.21
C THR A 223 -10.68 -7.39 -23.48
N SER A 224 -10.81 -8.46 -22.70
CA SER A 224 -9.68 -9.05 -21.97
C SER A 224 -8.56 -9.54 -22.91
N ALA A 225 -8.88 -9.92 -24.16
CA ALA A 225 -7.90 -10.30 -25.17
C ALA A 225 -7.07 -9.08 -25.62
N VAL A 226 -7.74 -7.98 -25.95
CA VAL A 226 -7.13 -6.71 -26.34
C VAL A 226 -6.31 -6.14 -25.16
N SER A 227 -6.87 -6.10 -23.96
CA SER A 227 -6.17 -5.64 -22.76
C SER A 227 -4.89 -6.42 -22.50
N LYS A 228 -4.87 -7.73 -22.75
CA LYS A 228 -3.66 -8.56 -22.68
C LYS A 228 -2.58 -8.10 -23.66
N VAL A 229 -2.94 -7.88 -24.92
CA VAL A 229 -1.99 -7.41 -25.96
C VAL A 229 -1.46 -6.03 -25.60
N ARG A 230 -2.35 -5.09 -25.23
CA ARG A 230 -1.98 -3.74 -24.81
C ARG A 230 -1.02 -3.75 -23.61
N SER A 231 -1.31 -4.54 -22.59
CA SER A 231 -0.44 -4.67 -21.41
C SER A 231 0.93 -5.26 -21.77
N GLN A 232 1.00 -6.23 -22.66
CA GLN A 232 2.27 -6.85 -23.11
C GLN A 232 3.13 -5.86 -23.89
N VAL A 233 2.55 -5.13 -24.85
CA VAL A 233 3.26 -4.12 -25.64
C VAL A 233 3.73 -2.98 -24.73
N PHE A 234 2.86 -2.47 -23.86
CA PHE A 234 3.20 -1.44 -22.89
C PHE A 234 4.38 -1.88 -22.00
N LEU A 235 4.32 -3.09 -21.43
CA LEU A 235 5.37 -3.61 -20.56
C LEU A 235 6.70 -3.79 -21.32
N LYS A 236 6.65 -4.17 -22.60
CA LYS A 236 7.85 -4.25 -23.45
C LYS A 236 8.54 -2.90 -23.58
N HIS A 237 7.78 -1.81 -23.83
CA HIS A 237 8.33 -0.46 -23.89
C HIS A 237 8.78 0.05 -22.52
N ALA A 238 7.97 -0.17 -21.46
CA ALA A 238 8.31 0.26 -20.11
C ALA A 238 9.65 -0.30 -19.61
N ARG A 239 9.93 -1.59 -19.91
CA ARG A 239 11.19 -2.27 -19.53
C ARG A 239 12.45 -1.67 -20.17
N GLN A 240 12.32 -0.88 -21.24
CA GLN A 240 13.43 -0.20 -21.89
C GLN A 240 13.83 1.10 -21.17
N THR A 241 13.01 1.59 -20.25
CA THR A 241 13.26 2.80 -19.46
C THR A 241 14.05 2.49 -18.17
N ARG A 242 14.86 3.43 -17.71
CA ARG A 242 15.54 3.31 -16.40
C ARG A 242 14.50 3.34 -15.27
N ALA A 243 13.47 4.15 -15.38
CA ALA A 243 12.40 4.26 -14.39
C ALA A 243 11.79 2.90 -14.04
N PHE A 244 11.60 2.00 -15.01
CA PHE A 244 11.05 0.66 -14.77
C PHE A 244 11.88 -0.16 -13.80
N TRP A 245 13.22 -0.06 -13.85
CA TRP A 245 14.14 -0.84 -13.00
C TRP A 245 14.47 -0.11 -11.70
N PHE A 246 14.60 1.20 -11.77
CA PHE A 246 14.96 2.01 -10.60
C PHE A 246 13.82 2.21 -9.61
N LEU A 247 12.56 2.32 -10.06
CA LEU A 247 11.43 2.46 -9.13
C LEU A 247 11.27 1.27 -8.17
N PRO A 248 11.37 -0.01 -8.61
CA PRO A 248 11.42 -1.14 -7.69
C PRO A 248 12.65 -1.09 -6.76
N LEU A 249 13.82 -0.71 -7.27
CA LEU A 249 15.05 -0.57 -6.46
C LEU A 249 14.88 0.52 -5.39
N VAL A 250 14.39 1.69 -5.76
CA VAL A 250 14.06 2.79 -4.84
C VAL A 250 13.12 2.31 -3.75
N HIS A 251 12.03 1.65 -4.13
CA HIS A 251 11.05 1.12 -3.18
C HIS A 251 11.63 0.06 -2.26
N HIS A 252 12.49 -0.83 -2.79
CA HIS A 252 13.20 -1.85 -2.00
C HIS A 252 14.11 -1.22 -0.95
N LEU A 253 14.97 -0.29 -1.37
CA LEU A 253 15.95 0.34 -0.50
C LEU A 253 15.30 1.18 0.61
N GLY A 254 14.25 1.94 0.29
CA GLY A 254 13.48 2.67 1.29
C GLY A 254 12.82 1.72 2.29
N CYS A 255 12.24 0.62 1.81
CA CYS A 255 11.60 -0.40 2.66
C CYS A 255 12.60 -1.14 3.56
N VAL A 256 13.81 -1.42 3.10
CA VAL A 256 14.89 -1.93 3.97
C VAL A 256 15.19 -0.90 5.07
N GLY A 257 15.34 0.37 4.70
CA GLY A 257 15.65 1.45 5.63
C GLY A 257 14.60 1.57 6.75
N HIS A 258 13.32 1.77 6.40
CA HIS A 258 12.31 1.98 7.43
C HIS A 258 11.90 0.71 8.19
N SER A 259 12.02 -0.46 7.59
CA SER A 259 11.65 -1.72 8.23
C SER A 259 12.55 -2.04 9.43
N ILE A 260 13.85 -1.75 9.34
CA ILE A 260 14.78 -1.87 10.48
C ILE A 260 14.25 -1.07 11.68
N VAL A 261 13.87 0.20 11.45
CA VAL A 261 13.37 1.09 12.49
C VAL A 261 12.02 0.60 13.05
N MET A 262 11.09 0.21 12.17
CA MET A 262 9.75 -0.24 12.58
C MET A 262 9.76 -1.50 13.42
N VAL A 263 10.66 -2.45 13.11
CA VAL A 263 10.76 -3.73 13.81
C VAL A 263 11.54 -3.59 15.12
N HIS A 264 12.59 -2.80 15.13
CA HIS A 264 13.56 -2.78 16.23
C HIS A 264 13.49 -1.52 17.11
N GLY A 265 12.82 -0.47 16.67
CA GLY A 265 12.82 0.83 17.37
C GLY A 265 12.28 0.79 18.80
N VAL A 266 11.20 0.03 19.04
CA VAL A 266 10.63 -0.13 20.39
C VAL A 266 11.59 -0.89 21.31
N PHE A 267 12.09 -2.03 20.84
CA PHE A 267 13.04 -2.82 21.62
C PHE A 267 14.33 -2.00 21.90
N TYR A 268 14.84 -1.27 20.91
CA TYR A 268 15.96 -0.38 21.11
C TYR A 268 15.71 0.67 22.20
N ALA A 269 14.55 1.32 22.20
CA ALA A 269 14.21 2.29 23.24
C ALA A 269 14.20 1.64 24.64
N THR A 270 13.67 0.41 24.77
CA THR A 270 13.70 -0.30 26.07
C THR A 270 15.12 -0.65 26.52
N THR A 271 16.04 -0.96 25.61
CA THR A 271 17.47 -1.17 25.95
C THR A 271 18.17 0.10 26.46
N LYS A 272 17.59 1.29 26.19
CA LYS A 272 18.05 2.58 26.70
C LYS A 272 17.36 2.97 28.04
N GLY A 273 16.57 2.08 28.64
CA GLY A 273 15.89 2.32 29.90
C GLY A 273 14.53 3.03 29.78
N VAL A 274 14.01 3.22 28.55
CA VAL A 274 12.66 3.75 28.33
C VAL A 274 11.64 2.68 28.71
N SER A 275 10.59 3.04 29.45
CA SER A 275 9.53 2.09 29.79
C SER A 275 8.83 1.53 28.56
N LEU A 276 8.28 0.33 28.64
CA LEU A 276 7.62 -0.32 27.50
C LEU A 276 6.44 0.51 26.99
N GLU A 277 5.68 1.14 27.89
CA GLU A 277 4.55 2.01 27.52
C GLU A 277 5.03 3.25 26.75
N ALA A 278 6.08 3.91 27.24
CA ALA A 278 6.66 5.07 26.56
C ALA A 278 7.28 4.68 25.21
N ALA A 279 7.93 3.51 25.13
CA ALA A 279 8.48 2.99 23.88
C ALA A 279 7.37 2.63 22.87
N ALA A 280 6.26 2.06 23.30
CA ALA A 280 5.10 1.79 22.46
C ALA A 280 4.48 3.07 21.87
N PHE A 281 4.55 4.20 22.58
CA PHE A 281 4.07 5.49 22.09
C PHE A 281 4.83 5.98 20.86
N ILE A 282 6.08 5.54 20.66
CA ILE A 282 6.89 5.84 19.47
C ILE A 282 6.15 5.38 18.20
N ILE A 283 5.55 4.17 18.23
CA ILE A 283 4.77 3.62 17.11
C ILE A 283 3.57 4.51 16.80
N SER A 284 2.85 4.94 17.84
CA SER A 284 1.66 5.80 17.68
C SER A 284 2.03 7.13 17.05
N ILE A 285 3.12 7.76 17.50
CA ILE A 285 3.59 9.05 17.01
C ILE A 285 4.03 8.96 15.55
N TYR A 286 4.90 8.00 15.18
CA TYR A 286 5.33 7.93 13.79
C TYR A 286 4.17 7.53 12.85
N SER A 287 3.24 6.68 13.31
CA SER A 287 2.07 6.30 12.53
C SER A 287 1.17 7.52 12.27
N PHE A 288 0.86 8.31 13.29
CA PHE A 288 0.07 9.53 13.16
C PHE A 288 0.75 10.57 12.26
N SER A 289 2.06 10.82 12.46
CA SER A 289 2.83 11.73 11.62
C SER A 289 2.87 11.27 10.15
N SER A 290 2.90 9.96 9.91
CA SER A 290 2.86 9.41 8.56
C SER A 290 1.54 9.65 7.83
N VAL A 291 0.42 9.77 8.54
CA VAL A 291 -0.89 10.07 7.91
C VAL A 291 -0.85 11.43 7.21
N ALA A 292 -0.32 12.44 7.89
CA ALA A 292 -0.23 13.79 7.34
C ALA A 292 0.65 13.82 6.07
N SER A 293 1.82 13.20 6.11
CA SER A 293 2.71 13.15 4.93
C SER A 293 2.13 12.29 3.79
N ARG A 294 1.47 11.17 4.08
CA ARG A 294 0.77 10.36 3.07
C ARG A 294 -0.32 11.14 2.33
N LEU A 295 -0.99 12.06 3.02
CA LEU A 295 -1.97 12.95 2.40
C LEU A 295 -1.29 14.04 1.57
N MET A 296 -0.27 14.71 2.12
CA MET A 296 0.32 15.90 1.51
C MET A 296 1.31 15.59 0.39
N VAL A 297 2.12 14.53 0.52
CA VAL A 297 3.23 14.28 -0.41
C VAL A 297 2.79 13.94 -1.83
N PRO A 298 1.74 13.14 -2.08
CA PRO A 298 1.24 12.95 -3.45
C PRO A 298 0.73 14.25 -4.08
N ILE A 299 0.16 15.17 -3.29
CA ILE A 299 -0.29 16.48 -3.76
C ILE A 299 0.91 17.35 -4.17
N LEU A 300 1.97 17.34 -3.36
CA LEU A 300 3.21 18.04 -3.68
C LEU A 300 3.89 17.43 -4.92
N ALA A 301 3.93 16.09 -5.02
CA ALA A 301 4.49 15.36 -6.14
C ALA A 301 3.75 15.64 -7.46
N ASP A 302 2.42 15.77 -7.40
CA ASP A 302 1.58 16.10 -8.55
C ASP A 302 1.83 17.53 -9.07
N ARG A 303 2.14 18.46 -8.15
CA ARG A 303 2.36 19.90 -8.48
C ARG A 303 3.81 20.23 -8.80
N LEU A 304 4.76 19.70 -8.04
CA LEU A 304 6.18 20.08 -8.10
C LEU A 304 7.04 19.07 -8.87
N GLY A 305 6.47 17.92 -9.25
CA GLY A 305 7.18 16.78 -9.82
C GLY A 305 7.61 15.76 -8.75
N ALA A 306 7.27 14.49 -9.00
CA ALA A 306 7.42 13.44 -8.01
C ALA A 306 8.89 13.15 -7.65
N LYS A 307 9.82 13.27 -8.61
CA LYS A 307 11.23 12.92 -8.43
C LYS A 307 11.90 13.71 -7.29
N GLY A 308 11.78 15.04 -7.30
CA GLY A 308 12.36 15.89 -6.25
C GLY A 308 11.69 15.71 -4.89
N VAL A 309 10.37 15.59 -4.90
CA VAL A 309 9.58 15.39 -3.68
C VAL A 309 9.94 14.04 -3.03
N MET A 310 9.98 12.95 -3.80
CA MET A 310 10.39 11.64 -3.30
C MET A 310 11.80 11.68 -2.70
N ALA A 311 12.77 12.26 -3.40
CA ALA A 311 14.15 12.38 -2.91
C ALA A 311 14.23 13.11 -1.56
N CYS A 312 13.46 14.18 -1.38
CA CYS A 312 13.38 14.92 -0.13
C CYS A 312 12.87 14.03 1.03
N PHE A 313 11.81 13.25 0.83
CA PHE A 313 11.26 12.41 1.89
C PHE A 313 12.11 11.16 2.19
N TYR A 314 12.82 10.61 1.19
CA TYR A 314 13.87 9.60 1.40
C TYR A 314 15.03 10.16 2.24
N PHE A 315 15.43 11.40 1.98
CA PHE A 315 16.45 12.09 2.79
C PHE A 315 15.96 12.30 4.23
N ILE A 316 14.74 12.81 4.43
CA ILE A 316 14.17 13.03 5.77
C ILE A 316 14.13 11.71 6.55
N GLN A 317 13.69 10.62 5.92
CA GLN A 317 13.64 9.30 6.55
C GLN A 317 15.04 8.84 6.98
N GLY A 318 16.01 8.90 6.08
CA GLY A 318 17.40 8.51 6.38
C GLY A 318 18.04 9.39 7.43
N ALA A 319 17.92 10.72 7.30
CA ALA A 319 18.48 11.67 8.26
C ALA A 319 17.89 11.52 9.66
N ALA A 320 16.60 11.19 9.76
CA ALA A 320 15.98 10.92 11.06
C ALA A 320 16.67 9.79 11.82
N VAL A 321 17.12 8.73 11.11
CA VAL A 321 17.77 7.58 11.73
C VAL A 321 19.08 7.98 12.48
N LEU A 322 19.76 9.05 12.03
CA LEU A 322 20.94 9.55 12.73
C LEU A 322 20.64 9.96 14.18
N MET A 323 19.42 10.41 14.47
CA MET A 323 19.04 10.79 15.83
C MET A 323 19.16 9.61 16.80
N LEU A 324 18.92 8.36 16.35
CA LEU A 324 18.98 7.17 17.19
C LEU A 324 20.36 6.92 17.81
N PHE A 325 21.44 7.43 17.25
CA PHE A 325 22.78 7.28 17.83
C PHE A 325 22.96 8.04 19.15
N TRP A 326 22.17 9.09 19.38
CA TRP A 326 22.27 9.95 20.57
C TRP A 326 21.03 9.94 21.44
N THR A 327 19.98 9.20 21.03
CA THR A 327 18.70 9.17 21.73
C THR A 327 18.78 8.27 22.95
N THR A 328 18.50 8.83 24.13
CA THR A 328 18.50 8.12 25.42
C THR A 328 17.22 8.37 26.21
N GLU A 329 16.59 9.55 26.06
CA GLU A 329 15.40 9.98 26.79
C GLU A 329 14.13 9.79 25.97
N PRO A 330 12.96 9.50 26.59
CA PRO A 330 11.69 9.27 25.87
C PRO A 330 11.30 10.41 24.91
N TRP A 331 11.46 11.68 25.31
CA TRP A 331 11.11 12.82 24.47
C TRP A 331 11.96 12.92 23.20
N GLN A 332 13.21 12.48 23.24
CA GLN A 332 14.08 12.43 22.05
C GLN A 332 13.58 11.40 21.05
N PHE A 333 13.14 10.23 21.53
CA PHE A 333 12.48 9.22 20.70
C PHE A 333 11.19 9.74 20.09
N TYR A 334 10.42 10.60 20.80
CA TYR A 334 9.19 11.18 20.26
C TYR A 334 9.48 12.19 19.14
N ILE A 335 10.50 13.03 19.27
CA ILE A 335 10.94 13.92 18.17
C ILE A 335 11.40 13.09 16.97
N PHE A 336 12.23 12.08 17.22
CA PHE A 336 12.62 11.13 16.19
C PHE A 336 11.39 10.52 15.49
N ALA A 337 10.41 10.06 16.24
CA ALA A 337 9.20 9.42 15.71
C ALA A 337 8.39 10.37 14.82
N VAL A 338 8.30 11.66 15.16
CA VAL A 338 7.65 12.67 14.31
C VAL A 338 8.41 12.82 12.98
N VAL A 339 9.72 13.06 13.03
CA VAL A 339 10.52 13.29 11.82
C VAL A 339 10.57 12.05 10.94
N PHE A 340 10.81 10.88 11.55
CA PHE A 340 10.81 9.60 10.86
C PHE A 340 9.45 9.28 10.23
N GLY A 341 8.36 9.51 10.96
CA GLY A 341 7.00 9.27 10.48
C GLY A 341 6.65 10.14 9.26
N VAL A 342 7.07 11.40 9.25
CA VAL A 342 6.92 12.30 8.10
C VAL A 342 7.71 11.75 6.89
N GLY A 343 8.97 11.37 7.08
CA GLY A 343 9.81 10.78 6.02
C GLY A 343 9.20 9.48 5.47
N PHE A 344 8.89 8.54 6.35
CA PHE A 344 8.30 7.24 6.04
C PHE A 344 6.97 7.34 5.28
N GLY A 345 6.05 8.17 5.76
CA GLY A 345 4.76 8.33 5.10
C GLY A 345 4.89 8.96 3.71
N GLY A 346 5.82 9.92 3.56
CA GLY A 346 6.06 10.60 2.29
C GLY A 346 6.74 9.71 1.26
N GLU A 347 7.78 8.98 1.66
CA GLU A 347 8.47 8.02 0.81
C GLU A 347 7.49 7.04 0.14
N MET A 348 6.59 6.44 0.93
CA MET A 348 5.68 5.40 0.47
C MET A 348 4.56 5.89 -0.47
N SER A 349 4.20 7.16 -0.42
CA SER A 349 2.92 7.63 -0.98
C SER A 349 3.00 8.18 -2.40
N ALA A 350 4.18 8.55 -2.92
CA ALA A 350 4.31 9.22 -4.21
C ALA A 350 4.47 8.26 -5.43
N PHE A 351 4.57 6.95 -5.22
CA PHE A 351 4.84 5.98 -6.31
C PHE A 351 3.79 5.98 -7.43
N LEU A 352 2.52 6.17 -7.12
CA LEU A 352 1.48 6.24 -8.16
C LEU A 352 1.56 7.52 -8.98
N VAL A 353 1.95 8.63 -8.34
CA VAL A 353 2.13 9.91 -9.03
C VAL A 353 3.34 9.84 -9.97
N VAL A 354 4.47 9.30 -9.51
CA VAL A 354 5.65 9.13 -10.36
C VAL A 354 5.42 8.15 -11.51
N ASN A 355 4.68 7.06 -11.28
CA ASN A 355 4.28 6.15 -12.35
C ASN A 355 3.44 6.86 -13.41
N ARG A 356 2.52 7.73 -13.01
CA ARG A 356 1.73 8.55 -13.93
C ARG A 356 2.59 9.52 -14.73
N GLN A 357 3.57 10.16 -14.09
CA GLN A 357 4.47 11.10 -14.76
C GLN A 357 5.37 10.41 -15.78
N TYR A 358 5.83 9.18 -15.51
CA TYR A 358 6.66 8.42 -16.44
C TYR A 358 5.89 7.66 -17.52
N PHE A 359 4.76 7.05 -17.17
CA PHE A 359 4.07 6.08 -18.01
C PHE A 359 2.69 6.54 -18.51
N GLY A 360 2.27 7.74 -18.14
CA GLY A 360 0.97 8.27 -18.58
C GLY A 360 -0.21 7.46 -18.05
N MET A 361 -1.26 7.33 -18.89
CA MET A 361 -2.49 6.61 -18.58
C MET A 361 -2.44 5.11 -18.97
N GLY A 362 -1.27 4.58 -19.25
CA GLY A 362 -1.11 3.18 -19.68
C GLY A 362 -1.47 2.15 -18.58
N PRO A 363 -1.47 0.84 -18.92
CA PRO A 363 -1.75 -0.26 -18.00
C PRO A 363 -0.60 -0.48 -17.03
N VAL A 364 -0.56 0.29 -15.94
CA VAL A 364 0.57 0.36 -14.99
C VAL A 364 0.47 -0.65 -13.82
N ARG A 365 -0.59 -1.48 -13.74
CA ARG A 365 -0.76 -2.41 -12.60
C ARG A 365 0.38 -3.43 -12.51
N THR A 366 0.82 -3.97 -13.63
CA THR A 366 1.99 -4.87 -13.66
C THR A 366 3.26 -4.17 -13.19
N VAL A 367 3.51 -2.94 -13.64
CA VAL A 367 4.66 -2.12 -13.21
C VAL A 367 4.62 -1.86 -11.71
N PHE A 368 3.47 -1.45 -11.20
CA PHE A 368 3.25 -1.22 -9.76
C PHE A 368 3.33 -2.52 -8.95
N GLY A 369 2.92 -3.65 -9.54
CA GLY A 369 3.08 -4.99 -8.95
C GLY A 369 4.54 -5.37 -8.72
N VAL A 370 5.42 -5.09 -9.69
CA VAL A 370 6.87 -5.31 -9.56
C VAL A 370 7.46 -4.40 -8.47
N GLN A 371 7.05 -3.14 -8.38
CA GLN A 371 7.43 -2.22 -7.31
C GLN A 371 6.95 -2.73 -5.94
N SER A 372 5.71 -3.24 -5.86
CA SER A 372 5.13 -3.80 -4.64
C SER A 372 5.83 -5.07 -4.19
N MET A 373 6.30 -5.90 -5.12
CA MET A 373 7.14 -7.06 -4.81
C MET A 373 8.46 -6.61 -4.18
N ALA A 374 9.15 -5.68 -4.82
CA ALA A 374 10.43 -5.17 -4.35
C ALA A 374 10.32 -4.55 -2.95
N SER A 375 9.25 -3.79 -2.70
CA SER A 375 8.99 -3.21 -1.38
C SER A 375 8.74 -4.27 -0.31
N GLY A 376 7.94 -5.28 -0.59
CA GLY A 376 7.65 -6.35 0.36
C GLY A 376 8.87 -7.18 0.72
N LEU A 377 9.73 -7.46 -0.27
CA LEU A 377 11.03 -8.12 -0.04
C LEU A 377 11.99 -7.23 0.76
N GLY A 378 11.99 -5.91 0.49
CA GLY A 378 12.77 -4.94 1.26
C GLY A 378 12.35 -4.88 2.74
N MET A 379 11.04 -4.90 3.01
CA MET A 379 10.52 -4.95 4.39
C MET A 379 10.94 -6.22 5.12
N ALA A 380 10.86 -7.37 4.46
CA ALA A 380 11.29 -8.65 5.05
C ALA A 380 12.80 -8.67 5.33
N LEU A 381 13.60 -8.18 4.38
CA LEU A 381 15.05 -8.11 4.51
C LEU A 381 15.48 -7.17 5.63
N GLY A 382 14.89 -5.98 5.72
CA GLY A 382 15.25 -4.98 6.74
C GLY A 382 15.00 -5.50 8.16
N GLY A 383 13.83 -6.10 8.41
CA GLY A 383 13.55 -6.72 9.72
C GLY A 383 14.55 -7.81 10.09
N LEU A 384 14.90 -8.69 9.14
CA LEU A 384 15.86 -9.77 9.36
C LEU A 384 17.28 -9.22 9.61
N VAL A 385 17.74 -8.29 8.78
CA VAL A 385 19.08 -7.71 8.90
C VAL A 385 19.29 -7.03 10.25
N GLY A 386 18.28 -6.29 10.73
CA GLY A 386 18.34 -5.67 12.06
C GLY A 386 18.49 -6.69 13.20
N SER A 387 17.77 -7.83 13.13
CA SER A 387 17.87 -8.93 14.11
C SER A 387 19.27 -9.55 14.09
N VAL A 388 19.75 -9.96 12.90
CA VAL A 388 21.06 -10.62 12.75
C VAL A 388 22.20 -9.71 13.24
N ILE A 389 22.14 -8.41 12.94
CA ILE A 389 23.14 -7.46 13.41
C ILE A 389 23.14 -7.38 14.94
N TYR A 390 21.98 -7.31 15.56
CA TYR A 390 21.90 -7.26 17.02
C TYR A 390 22.40 -8.57 17.67
N ASP A 391 22.03 -9.72 17.13
CA ASP A 391 22.46 -11.02 17.66
C ASP A 391 23.99 -11.22 17.57
N VAL A 392 24.61 -10.70 16.50
CA VAL A 392 26.07 -10.85 16.28
C VAL A 392 26.88 -9.82 17.05
N PHE A 393 26.42 -8.55 17.05
CA PHE A 393 27.23 -7.42 17.59
C PHE A 393 26.75 -6.92 18.96
N GLY A 394 25.61 -7.36 19.47
CA GLY A 394 25.01 -6.85 20.71
C GLY A 394 24.59 -5.39 20.66
N SER A 395 24.52 -4.79 19.45
CA SER A 395 24.27 -3.37 19.26
C SER A 395 23.50 -3.11 17.95
N TYR A 396 22.62 -2.10 17.96
CA TYR A 396 21.90 -1.65 16.76
C TYR A 396 22.64 -0.62 15.90
N ASN A 397 23.83 -0.16 16.31
CA ASN A 397 24.54 0.91 15.59
C ASN A 397 24.73 0.59 14.10
N LEU A 398 25.18 -0.63 13.78
CA LEU A 398 25.33 -1.06 12.38
C LEU A 398 23.96 -1.17 11.67
N ALA A 399 22.91 -1.59 12.37
CA ALA A 399 21.55 -1.64 11.80
C ALA A 399 21.02 -0.24 11.44
N TRP A 400 21.33 0.77 12.26
CA TRP A 400 21.00 2.16 11.94
C TRP A 400 21.80 2.69 10.74
N ILE A 401 23.08 2.30 10.60
CA ILE A 401 23.87 2.62 9.42
C ILE A 401 23.25 1.98 8.16
N VAL A 402 22.85 0.71 8.22
CA VAL A 402 22.19 0.03 7.09
C VAL A 402 20.86 0.71 6.74
N SER A 403 20.07 1.11 7.73
CA SER A 403 18.83 1.87 7.54
C SER A 403 19.07 3.22 6.83
N LEU A 404 20.08 3.97 7.29
CA LEU A 404 20.50 5.23 6.69
C LEU A 404 20.96 5.03 5.23
N VAL A 405 21.85 4.06 5.00
CA VAL A 405 22.39 3.75 3.67
C VAL A 405 21.29 3.29 2.72
N GLY A 406 20.32 2.49 3.20
CA GLY A 406 19.15 2.09 2.43
C GLY A 406 18.33 3.30 1.99
N SER A 407 17.98 4.19 2.92
CA SER A 407 17.18 5.39 2.61
C SER A 407 17.93 6.35 1.68
N LEU A 408 19.19 6.66 1.96
CA LEU A 408 20.01 7.54 1.10
C LEU A 408 20.35 6.88 -0.25
N GLY A 409 20.54 5.56 -0.29
CA GLY A 409 20.69 4.80 -1.52
C GLY A 409 19.45 4.89 -2.41
N GLY A 410 18.26 4.81 -1.80
CA GLY A 410 16.98 5.06 -2.49
C GLY A 410 16.90 6.48 -3.06
N MET A 411 17.30 7.49 -2.27
CA MET A 411 17.40 8.88 -2.74
C MET A 411 18.36 9.02 -3.94
N MET A 412 19.54 8.43 -3.88
CA MET A 412 20.50 8.45 -4.99
C MET A 412 19.95 7.75 -6.24
N ALA A 413 19.29 6.62 -6.06
CA ALA A 413 18.65 5.89 -7.15
C ALA A 413 17.53 6.73 -7.83
N ILE A 414 16.79 7.57 -7.07
CA ILE A 414 15.83 8.52 -7.63
C ILE A 414 16.51 9.50 -8.58
N PHE A 415 17.67 10.03 -8.23
CA PHE A 415 18.39 10.96 -9.11
C PHE A 415 18.91 10.29 -10.40
N ALA A 416 19.17 9.00 -10.38
CA ALA A 416 19.62 8.23 -11.56
C ALA A 416 18.50 7.95 -12.58
N MET A 417 17.22 8.13 -12.20
CA MET A 417 16.07 7.99 -13.13
C MET A 417 15.98 9.18 -14.09
N GLU A 418 15.18 9.00 -15.15
CA GLU A 418 14.84 10.04 -16.11
C GLU A 418 14.10 11.22 -15.46
N SER A 419 13.98 12.31 -16.19
CA SER A 419 13.16 13.47 -15.77
C SER A 419 11.67 13.13 -15.80
N THR A 420 10.91 13.61 -14.81
CA THR A 420 9.44 13.47 -14.76
C THR A 420 8.70 14.55 -15.54
N LYS A 421 9.42 15.39 -16.32
CA LYS A 421 8.80 16.47 -17.10
C LYS A 421 8.07 16.00 -18.36
N GLN A 422 8.30 14.76 -18.77
CA GLN A 422 7.68 14.15 -19.95
C GLN A 422 7.40 12.67 -19.72
N VAL A 423 6.36 12.17 -20.38
CA VAL A 423 6.06 10.73 -20.42
C VAL A 423 7.17 10.04 -21.21
N LEU A 424 7.70 8.91 -20.68
CA LEU A 424 8.86 8.22 -21.29
C LEU A 424 8.49 7.38 -22.50
N ILE A 425 7.26 6.92 -22.59
CA ILE A 425 6.76 6.05 -23.65
C ILE A 425 5.45 6.61 -24.24
N PRO A 426 5.45 7.85 -24.79
CA PRO A 426 4.21 8.46 -25.26
C PRO A 426 3.57 7.71 -26.44
N ASP A 427 4.37 7.09 -27.27
CA ASP A 427 3.96 6.48 -28.55
C ASP A 427 3.85 4.94 -28.52
N TRP A 428 3.80 4.33 -27.33
CA TRP A 428 3.76 2.87 -27.21
C TRP A 428 2.55 2.24 -27.92
N GLU A 429 1.44 2.97 -28.04
CA GLU A 429 0.21 2.51 -28.71
C GLU A 429 0.39 2.37 -30.23
N GLN A 430 1.33 3.08 -30.84
CA GLN A 430 1.66 2.92 -32.28
C GLN A 430 2.24 1.53 -32.59
N SER A 431 2.80 0.84 -31.60
CA SER A 431 3.32 -0.52 -31.71
C SER A 431 2.25 -1.60 -31.57
N LEU A 432 0.99 -1.23 -31.34
CA LEU A 432 -0.11 -2.18 -31.21
C LEU A 432 -0.55 -2.69 -32.58
N PRO A 433 -0.95 -3.97 -32.70
CA PRO A 433 -1.69 -4.47 -33.86
C PRO A 433 -2.96 -3.65 -34.08
N GLN A 434 -3.41 -3.49 -35.33
CA GLN A 434 -4.61 -2.71 -35.67
C GLN A 434 -5.83 -3.09 -34.85
N GLU A 435 -6.04 -4.37 -34.61
CA GLU A 435 -7.14 -4.92 -33.80
C GLU A 435 -7.10 -4.48 -32.31
N ALA A 436 -5.93 -4.06 -31.82
CA ALA A 436 -5.74 -3.61 -30.45
C ALA A 436 -5.63 -2.08 -30.29
N GLN A 437 -5.68 -1.33 -31.38
CA GLN A 437 -5.62 0.12 -31.38
C GLN A 437 -7.00 0.74 -31.14
N THR A 438 -8.07 0.09 -31.60
CA THR A 438 -9.45 0.54 -31.43
C THR A 438 -10.17 -0.31 -30.40
N PRO A 439 -11.04 0.30 -29.56
CA PRO A 439 -11.97 -0.46 -28.74
C PRO A 439 -12.88 -1.35 -29.59
N ALA A 440 -13.37 -2.45 -29.01
CA ALA A 440 -14.37 -3.28 -29.70
C ALA A 440 -15.67 -2.44 -29.90
N PRO A 441 -16.37 -2.58 -31.04
CA PRO A 441 -17.67 -1.95 -31.19
C PRO A 441 -18.60 -2.47 -30.08
N ALA A 442 -19.40 -1.58 -29.50
CA ALA A 442 -20.43 -1.93 -28.53
C ALA A 442 -21.47 -2.80 -29.24
N ASP A 443 -21.65 -4.05 -28.80
CA ASP A 443 -22.75 -4.94 -29.23
C ASP A 443 -24.07 -4.48 -28.58
#